data_4653dc635b5304c4801aeb3795cfffe2
#
_entry.id   4653dc635b5304c4801aeb3795cfffe2
#
_cell.length_a   1.000
_cell.length_b   1.000
_cell.length_c   1.000
_cell.angle_alpha   90.00
_cell.angle_beta   90.00
_cell.angle_gamma   90.00
#
_symmetry.space_group_name_H-M   'P 1'
#
loop_
_entity.id
_entity.type
_entity.pdbx_description
1 polymer ?
#
loop_
_entity_poly.entity_id
_entity_poly.type
_entity_poly.pdbx_seq_one_letter_code
_entity_poly.pdbx_strand_id
1 'polypeptide(L)'
;MTALRPQLQASLLQKLNTTSARKKNLLQKGFTLVELMIVIVIVGILSAVALPNFLNQTSKAKATEAKTLAASAIKEAQVAWTESGSTGLTAWEPKQPTGQCPADTDNFAFVCSGGTPAAVTVTATGSATSGDLSGKTVVATADVTTGGVVDFCGTAPGMTAC
;
A
#
# COMPACT_ATOMS: atom_id res chain seq x y z
N MET A 1 -54.29 39.67 -39.32
CA MET A 1 -53.69 39.40 -37.99
C MET A 1 -54.81 39.08 -37.03
N THR A 2 -55.10 37.79 -36.84
CA THR A 2 -56.25 37.30 -36.05
C THR A 2 -55.79 37.12 -34.59
N ALA A 3 -56.30 38.05 -33.75
CA ALA A 3 -56.03 37.95 -32.31
C ALA A 3 -56.71 36.70 -31.71
N LEU A 4 -55.95 35.76 -31.15
CA LEU A 4 -56.50 34.62 -30.45
C LEU A 4 -57.40 35.11 -29.29
N ARG A 5 -58.59 34.54 -29.18
CA ARG A 5 -59.55 34.91 -28.12
C ARG A 5 -58.97 34.68 -26.74
N PRO A 6 -59.08 35.62 -25.78
CA PRO A 6 -58.48 35.54 -24.47
C PRO A 6 -58.91 34.34 -23.64
N GLN A 7 -60.02 33.69 -23.98
CA GLN A 7 -60.46 32.46 -23.28
C GLN A 7 -59.63 31.22 -23.58
N LEU A 8 -58.93 31.12 -24.71
CA LEU A 8 -58.04 30.01 -25.05
C LEU A 8 -56.70 30.13 -24.33
N GLN A 9 -56.23 31.34 -24.06
CA GLN A 9 -55.00 31.57 -23.31
C GLN A 9 -55.15 31.21 -21.83
N ALA A 10 -56.31 31.50 -21.22
CA ALA A 10 -56.55 31.15 -19.81
C ALA A 10 -56.63 29.63 -19.60
N SER A 11 -57.21 28.86 -20.52
CA SER A 11 -57.33 27.41 -20.40
C SER A 11 -56.00 26.68 -20.63
N LEU A 12 -55.07 27.24 -21.44
CA LEU A 12 -53.73 26.70 -21.66
C LEU A 12 -52.84 26.93 -20.43
N LEU A 13 -52.94 28.10 -19.80
CA LEU A 13 -52.18 28.41 -18.58
C LEU A 13 -52.64 27.58 -17.38
N GLN A 14 -53.94 27.26 -17.28
CA GLN A 14 -54.45 26.36 -16.24
C GLN A 14 -53.95 24.91 -16.44
N LYS A 15 -53.88 24.42 -17.67
CA LYS A 15 -53.35 23.07 -17.93
C LYS A 15 -51.85 22.94 -17.66
N LEU A 16 -51.06 23.99 -17.87
CA LEU A 16 -49.62 24.00 -17.57
C LEU A 16 -49.34 24.03 -16.05
N ASN A 17 -50.21 24.70 -15.30
CA ASN A 17 -50.02 24.80 -13.85
C ASN A 17 -50.41 23.51 -13.09
N THR A 18 -51.35 22.71 -13.63
CA THR A 18 -51.75 21.43 -13.03
C THR A 18 -50.72 20.30 -13.26
N THR A 19 -49.93 20.37 -14.33
CA THR A 19 -48.89 19.38 -14.63
C THR A 19 -47.64 19.57 -13.75
N SER A 20 -47.38 20.79 -13.27
CA SER A 20 -46.23 21.09 -12.42
C SER A 20 -46.41 20.63 -10.96
N ALA A 21 -47.65 20.58 -10.46
CA ALA A 21 -47.92 20.20 -9.06
C ALA A 21 -47.82 18.67 -8.80
N ARG A 22 -47.97 17.84 -9.83
CA ARG A 22 -48.02 16.38 -9.68
C ARG A 22 -46.64 15.70 -9.67
N LYS A 23 -45.59 16.39 -10.12
CA LYS A 23 -44.21 15.86 -10.15
C LYS A 23 -43.40 16.09 -8.86
N LYS A 24 -43.86 16.90 -7.93
CA LYS A 24 -43.12 17.25 -6.70
C LYS A 24 -43.17 16.21 -5.58
N ASN A 25 -44.09 15.24 -5.63
CA ASN A 25 -44.30 14.32 -4.50
C ASN A 25 -43.62 12.94 -4.65
N LEU A 26 -42.90 12.68 -5.74
CA LEU A 26 -42.21 11.39 -5.95
C LEU A 26 -40.73 11.40 -5.59
N LEU A 27 -40.13 12.55 -5.27
CA LEU A 27 -38.70 12.69 -4.99
C LEU A 27 -38.36 13.07 -3.55
N GLN A 28 -39.31 13.15 -2.63
CA GLN A 28 -39.08 13.48 -1.24
C GLN A 28 -39.42 12.29 -0.31
N LYS A 29 -38.92 11.09 -0.62
CA LYS A 29 -38.73 10.09 0.46
C LYS A 29 -37.41 10.44 1.14
N GLY A 30 -37.48 11.30 2.16
CA GLY A 30 -36.36 11.53 3.07
C GLY A 30 -36.06 10.24 3.84
N PHE A 31 -34.78 9.95 4.04
CA PHE A 31 -34.35 8.84 4.92
C PHE A 31 -34.91 9.04 6.34
N THR A 32 -35.38 7.97 6.94
CA THR A 32 -35.80 8.00 8.34
C THR A 32 -34.56 8.08 9.24
N LEU A 33 -34.68 8.74 10.40
CA LEU A 33 -33.60 8.84 11.37
C LEU A 33 -33.15 7.44 11.84
N VAL A 34 -34.09 6.50 11.97
CA VAL A 34 -33.79 5.10 12.35
C VAL A 34 -32.99 4.38 11.26
N GLU A 35 -33.26 4.62 9.98
CA GLU A 35 -32.53 4.03 8.88
C GLU A 35 -31.06 4.45 8.85
N LEU A 36 -30.76 5.72 9.16
CA LEU A 36 -29.40 6.20 9.35
C LEU A 36 -28.76 5.61 10.60
N MET A 37 -29.48 5.50 11.71
CA MET A 37 -28.92 4.93 12.95
C MET A 37 -28.51 3.47 12.78
N ILE A 38 -29.33 2.63 12.14
CA ILE A 38 -29.00 1.22 11.97
C ILE A 38 -27.76 1.04 11.05
N VAL A 39 -27.62 1.87 10.02
CA VAL A 39 -26.46 1.81 9.12
C VAL A 39 -25.15 2.15 9.85
N ILE A 40 -25.12 3.23 10.64
CA ILE A 40 -23.90 3.59 11.36
C ILE A 40 -23.52 2.54 12.42
N VAL A 41 -24.50 1.90 13.07
CA VAL A 41 -24.26 0.82 14.03
C VAL A 41 -23.65 -0.40 13.32
N ILE A 42 -24.21 -0.82 12.19
CA ILE A 42 -23.68 -1.95 11.42
C ILE A 42 -22.26 -1.66 10.92
N VAL A 43 -22.03 -0.49 10.33
CA VAL A 43 -20.71 -0.07 9.83
C VAL A 43 -19.71 0.01 10.99
N GLY A 44 -20.13 0.50 12.16
CA GLY A 44 -19.29 0.57 13.38
C GLY A 44 -18.81 -0.83 13.80
N ILE A 45 -19.71 -1.82 13.86
CA ILE A 45 -19.37 -3.19 14.24
C ILE A 45 -18.44 -3.83 13.20
N LEU A 46 -18.74 -3.67 11.92
CA LEU A 46 -17.91 -4.23 10.84
C LEU A 46 -16.50 -3.61 10.83
N SER A 47 -16.40 -2.29 11.04
CA SER A 47 -15.13 -1.58 11.10
C SER A 47 -14.26 -2.04 12.26
N ALA A 48 -14.84 -2.30 13.42
CA ALA A 48 -14.11 -2.76 14.60
C ALA A 48 -13.37 -4.10 14.37
N VAL A 49 -13.91 -4.97 13.54
CA VAL A 49 -13.32 -6.28 13.21
C VAL A 49 -12.38 -6.20 11.99
N ALA A 50 -12.74 -5.42 10.99
CA ALA A 50 -12.01 -5.35 9.72
C ALA A 50 -10.72 -4.55 9.81
N LEU A 51 -10.69 -3.45 10.57
CA LEU A 51 -9.55 -2.53 10.63
C LEU A 51 -8.26 -3.18 11.14
N PRO A 52 -8.24 -3.90 12.29
CA PRO A 52 -7.01 -4.53 12.78
C PRO A 52 -6.44 -5.57 11.80
N ASN A 53 -7.29 -6.34 11.13
CA ASN A 53 -6.87 -7.30 10.13
C ASN A 53 -6.24 -6.64 8.90
N PHE A 54 -6.80 -5.53 8.47
CA PHE A 54 -6.26 -4.75 7.35
C PHE A 54 -4.88 -4.17 7.66
N LEU A 55 -4.68 -3.61 8.85
CA LEU A 55 -3.38 -3.07 9.27
C LEU A 55 -2.30 -4.15 9.31
N ASN A 56 -2.61 -5.35 9.82
CA ASN A 56 -1.68 -6.47 9.81
C ASN A 56 -1.30 -6.93 8.38
N GLN A 57 -2.24 -6.87 7.44
CA GLN A 57 -1.97 -7.22 6.04
C GLN A 57 -1.08 -6.18 5.36
N THR A 58 -1.30 -4.89 5.62
CA THR A 58 -0.45 -3.83 5.05
C THR A 58 0.98 -3.92 5.56
N SER A 59 1.19 -4.23 6.86
CA SER A 59 2.53 -4.43 7.43
C SER A 59 3.24 -5.63 6.82
N LYS A 60 2.54 -6.73 6.56
CA LYS A 60 3.10 -7.90 5.85
C LYS A 60 3.46 -7.57 4.39
N ALA A 61 2.63 -6.81 3.71
CA ALA A 61 2.89 -6.39 2.32
C ALA A 61 4.17 -5.53 2.23
N LYS A 62 4.36 -4.58 3.14
CA LYS A 62 5.58 -3.78 3.23
C LYS A 62 6.82 -4.64 3.56
N ALA A 63 6.71 -5.60 4.48
CA ALA A 63 7.80 -6.53 4.77
C ALA A 63 8.17 -7.39 3.55
N THR A 64 7.20 -7.72 2.69
CA THR A 64 7.47 -8.44 1.43
C THR A 64 8.20 -7.56 0.41
N GLU A 65 7.92 -6.25 0.38
CA GLU A 65 8.69 -5.28 -0.41
C GLU A 65 10.17 -5.30 0.00
N ALA A 66 10.44 -5.19 1.31
CA ALA A 66 11.82 -5.26 1.82
C ALA A 66 12.51 -6.58 1.47
N LYS A 67 11.81 -7.72 1.54
CA LYS A 67 12.34 -9.02 1.11
C LYS A 67 12.75 -9.02 -0.36
N THR A 68 11.89 -8.49 -1.23
CA THR A 68 12.16 -8.47 -2.68
C THR A 68 13.39 -7.61 -3.01
N LEU A 69 13.50 -6.44 -2.40
CA LEU A 69 14.64 -5.55 -2.60
C LEU A 69 15.93 -6.16 -2.02
N ALA A 70 15.86 -6.77 -0.85
CA ALA A 70 17.03 -7.44 -0.27
C ALA A 70 17.47 -8.66 -1.09
N ALA A 71 16.52 -9.45 -1.63
CA ALA A 71 16.84 -10.58 -2.49
C ALA A 71 17.48 -10.15 -3.82
N SER A 72 16.99 -9.05 -4.43
CA SER A 72 17.61 -8.52 -5.66
C SER A 72 19.03 -8.05 -5.39
N ALA A 73 19.26 -7.35 -4.29
CA ALA A 73 20.58 -6.87 -3.89
C ALA A 73 21.58 -8.02 -3.65
N ILE A 74 21.15 -9.11 -3.03
CA ILE A 74 22.01 -10.29 -2.87
C ILE A 74 22.35 -10.95 -4.19
N LYS A 75 21.41 -11.00 -5.14
CA LYS A 75 21.72 -11.51 -6.49
C LYS A 75 22.75 -10.63 -7.21
N GLU A 76 22.66 -9.33 -7.06
CA GLU A 76 23.66 -8.39 -7.56
C GLU A 76 25.03 -8.61 -6.87
N ALA A 77 25.05 -8.91 -5.57
CA ALA A 77 26.28 -9.30 -4.86
C ALA A 77 26.89 -10.60 -5.44
N GLN A 78 26.05 -11.59 -5.79
CA GLN A 78 26.53 -12.82 -6.44
C GLN A 78 27.16 -12.53 -7.79
N VAL A 79 26.58 -11.66 -8.59
CA VAL A 79 27.17 -11.22 -9.87
C VAL A 79 28.49 -10.48 -9.63
N ALA A 80 28.52 -9.52 -8.72
CA ALA A 80 29.72 -8.77 -8.35
C ALA A 80 30.87 -9.68 -7.87
N TRP A 81 30.53 -10.73 -7.10
CA TRP A 81 31.48 -11.74 -6.68
C TRP A 81 32.03 -12.55 -7.87
N THR A 82 31.17 -12.99 -8.78
CA THR A 82 31.60 -13.78 -9.94
C THR A 82 32.46 -12.98 -10.92
N GLU A 83 32.22 -11.67 -11.04
CA GLU A 83 32.97 -10.78 -11.93
C GLU A 83 34.33 -10.36 -11.37
N SER A 84 34.40 -10.02 -10.09
CA SER A 84 35.56 -9.35 -9.49
C SER A 84 35.95 -9.84 -8.07
N GLY A 85 35.36 -10.94 -7.62
CA GLY A 85 35.66 -11.53 -6.32
C GLY A 85 35.38 -10.54 -5.17
N SER A 86 36.32 -10.51 -4.18
CA SER A 86 36.16 -9.63 -3.02
C SER A 86 36.15 -8.14 -3.35
N THR A 87 36.81 -7.72 -4.43
CA THR A 87 36.77 -6.32 -4.91
C THR A 87 35.39 -5.96 -5.40
N GLY A 88 34.71 -6.89 -6.07
CA GLY A 88 33.32 -6.71 -6.51
C GLY A 88 32.36 -6.52 -5.34
N LEU A 89 32.49 -7.31 -4.28
CA LEU A 89 31.66 -7.14 -3.09
C LEU A 89 31.89 -5.79 -2.39
N THR A 90 33.14 -5.34 -2.29
CA THR A 90 33.43 -4.01 -1.71
C THR A 90 32.80 -2.88 -2.55
N ALA A 91 32.78 -3.01 -3.88
CA ALA A 91 32.13 -2.05 -4.77
C ALA A 91 30.60 -2.13 -4.70
N TRP A 92 30.04 -3.29 -4.37
CA TRP A 92 28.60 -3.51 -4.24
C TRP A 92 28.02 -2.90 -2.95
N GLU A 93 28.74 -2.95 -1.82
CA GLU A 93 28.26 -2.52 -0.49
C GLU A 93 27.68 -1.10 -0.43
N PRO A 94 28.29 -0.08 -1.07
CA PRO A 94 27.74 1.28 -0.99
C PRO A 94 26.32 1.37 -1.53
N LYS A 95 25.52 2.28 -0.95
CA LYS A 95 24.18 2.56 -1.45
C LYS A 95 24.21 3.19 -2.84
N GLN A 96 23.18 2.94 -3.63
CA GLN A 96 23.01 3.62 -4.91
C GLN A 96 23.04 5.15 -4.74
N PRO A 97 23.66 5.94 -5.64
CA PRO A 97 24.14 5.50 -6.98
C PRO A 97 25.62 5.04 -6.99
N THR A 98 26.34 5.05 -5.88
CA THR A 98 27.78 4.72 -5.85
C THR A 98 28.07 3.21 -5.83
N GLY A 99 27.15 2.41 -5.33
CA GLY A 99 27.19 0.95 -5.31
C GLY A 99 25.85 0.37 -5.75
N GLN A 100 25.58 -0.87 -5.35
CA GLN A 100 24.39 -1.62 -5.76
C GLN A 100 23.45 -1.95 -4.58
N CYS A 101 23.84 -1.58 -3.34
CA CYS A 101 22.96 -1.68 -2.18
C CYS A 101 21.70 -0.81 -2.42
N PRO A 102 20.48 -1.31 -2.15
CA PRO A 102 19.27 -0.56 -2.37
C PRO A 102 19.28 0.80 -1.66
N ALA A 103 18.75 1.81 -2.31
CA ALA A 103 18.46 3.09 -1.67
C ALA A 103 17.39 2.91 -0.60
N ASP A 104 17.40 3.78 0.42
CA ASP A 104 16.36 3.78 1.44
C ASP A 104 14.99 4.11 0.80
N THR A 105 13.96 3.42 1.25
CA THR A 105 12.56 3.68 0.88
C THR A 105 11.84 4.42 2.00
N ASP A 106 10.63 4.89 1.75
CA ASP A 106 9.80 5.51 2.80
C ASP A 106 9.56 4.57 3.99
N ASN A 107 9.57 3.26 3.75
CA ASN A 107 9.26 2.25 4.75
C ASN A 107 10.51 1.64 5.40
N PHE A 108 11.65 1.54 4.69
CA PHE A 108 12.84 0.83 5.15
C PHE A 108 14.14 1.55 4.82
N ALA A 109 15.05 1.54 5.77
CA ALA A 109 16.47 1.87 5.57
C ALA A 109 17.27 0.59 5.31
N PHE A 110 18.08 0.57 4.26
CA PHE A 110 18.86 -0.60 3.86
C PHE A 110 20.33 -0.44 4.23
N VAL A 111 20.93 -1.53 4.72
CA VAL A 111 22.37 -1.66 4.96
C VAL A 111 22.83 -2.97 4.38
N CYS A 112 23.85 -2.92 3.53
CA CYS A 112 24.46 -4.09 2.91
C CYS A 112 25.85 -4.32 3.52
N SER A 113 26.22 -5.59 3.68
CA SER A 113 27.54 -6.00 4.13
C SER A 113 27.99 -7.21 3.33
N GLY A 114 29.07 -7.05 2.60
CA GLY A 114 29.76 -8.10 1.87
C GLY A 114 30.88 -8.78 2.68
N GLY A 115 31.04 -8.46 3.95
CA GLY A 115 32.09 -8.79 4.88
C GLY A 115 32.81 -10.15 4.70
N THR A 116 32.04 -11.23 4.53
CA THR A 116 32.59 -12.54 4.10
C THR A 116 31.74 -13.06 2.93
N PRO A 117 32.37 -13.58 1.86
CA PRO A 117 31.62 -14.10 0.72
C PRO A 117 30.64 -15.23 1.06
N ALA A 118 30.97 -15.99 2.12
CA ALA A 118 30.11 -17.07 2.64
C ALA A 118 28.87 -16.54 3.41
N ALA A 119 28.81 -15.24 3.77
CA ALA A 119 27.74 -14.68 4.55
C ALA A 119 27.49 -13.19 4.19
N VAL A 120 27.14 -12.93 2.96
CA VAL A 120 26.70 -11.60 2.51
C VAL A 120 25.33 -11.31 3.07
N THR A 121 25.16 -10.14 3.69
CA THR A 121 23.90 -9.76 4.35
C THR A 121 23.35 -8.45 3.81
N VAL A 122 22.04 -8.38 3.71
CA VAL A 122 21.28 -7.15 3.48
C VAL A 122 20.26 -7.00 4.59
N THR A 123 20.38 -5.95 5.38
CA THR A 123 19.49 -5.64 6.48
C THR A 123 18.59 -4.46 6.10
N ALA A 124 17.29 -4.67 6.08
CA ALA A 124 16.28 -3.63 5.95
C ALA A 124 15.68 -3.35 7.33
N THR A 125 15.81 -2.12 7.81
CA THR A 125 15.23 -1.68 9.10
C THR A 125 14.06 -0.74 8.84
N GLY A 126 12.91 -1.03 9.43
CA GLY A 126 11.71 -0.19 9.31
C GLY A 126 11.97 1.23 9.82
N SER A 127 11.66 2.22 8.99
CA SER A 127 11.84 3.64 9.31
C SER A 127 10.87 4.10 10.41
N ALA A 128 11.21 5.18 11.11
CA ALA A 128 10.35 5.75 12.16
C ALA A 128 8.96 6.15 11.65
N THR A 129 8.81 6.43 10.36
CA THR A 129 7.56 6.82 9.70
C THR A 129 6.72 5.63 9.24
N SER A 130 7.24 4.40 9.27
CA SER A 130 6.57 3.20 8.77
C SER A 130 5.54 2.59 9.72
N GLY A 131 5.21 3.26 10.83
CA GLY A 131 4.19 2.81 11.80
C GLY A 131 4.59 1.52 12.51
N ASP A 132 3.78 0.45 12.36
CA ASP A 132 4.01 -0.85 13.01
C ASP A 132 5.33 -1.53 12.66
N LEU A 133 6.01 -1.07 11.60
CA LEU A 133 7.30 -1.59 11.15
C LEU A 133 8.49 -0.82 11.73
N SER A 134 8.26 0.28 12.45
CA SER A 134 9.34 1.07 13.04
C SER A 134 10.28 0.21 13.89
N GLY A 135 11.56 0.20 13.55
CA GLY A 135 12.58 -0.60 14.20
C GLY A 135 12.49 -2.12 13.95
N LYS A 136 11.53 -2.60 13.15
CA LYS A 136 11.46 -4.02 12.75
C LYS A 136 12.46 -4.28 11.63
N THR A 137 13.05 -5.47 11.63
CA THR A 137 14.10 -5.84 10.69
C THR A 137 13.66 -6.96 9.76
N VAL A 138 14.18 -6.89 8.53
CA VAL A 138 14.23 -7.99 7.56
C VAL A 138 15.69 -8.17 7.18
N VAL A 139 16.23 -9.33 7.45
CA VAL A 139 17.62 -9.67 7.14
C VAL A 139 17.60 -10.75 6.06
N ALA A 140 18.30 -10.51 4.98
CA ALA A 140 18.58 -11.49 3.93
C ALA A 140 20.05 -11.86 4.00
N THR A 141 20.34 -13.15 3.98
CA THR A 141 21.72 -13.68 4.03
C THR A 141 21.90 -14.72 2.94
N ALA A 142 23.04 -14.72 2.26
CA ALA A 142 23.40 -15.75 1.30
C ALA A 142 24.91 -15.97 1.23
N ASP A 143 25.30 -17.18 0.84
CA ASP A 143 26.66 -17.52 0.40
C ASP A 143 26.78 -17.26 -1.10
N VAL A 144 27.54 -16.23 -1.46
CA VAL A 144 27.72 -15.86 -2.87
C VAL A 144 28.79 -16.70 -3.58
N THR A 145 29.59 -17.48 -2.84
CA THR A 145 30.63 -18.34 -3.42
C THR A 145 30.03 -19.58 -4.07
N THR A 146 28.95 -20.09 -3.50
CA THR A 146 28.25 -21.30 -3.96
C THR A 146 26.99 -21.00 -4.77
N GLY A 147 26.62 -19.73 -4.91
CA GLY A 147 25.34 -19.35 -5.52
C GLY A 147 24.14 -19.78 -4.69
N GLY A 148 24.30 -19.83 -3.36
CA GLY A 148 23.33 -20.36 -2.41
C GLY A 148 22.00 -19.64 -2.40
N VAL A 149 21.02 -20.27 -1.76
CA VAL A 149 19.67 -19.72 -1.56
C VAL A 149 19.73 -18.53 -0.60
N VAL A 150 18.91 -17.52 -0.84
CA VAL A 150 18.78 -16.39 0.08
C VAL A 150 17.90 -16.81 1.26
N ASP A 151 18.47 -16.82 2.46
CA ASP A 151 17.73 -17.03 3.70
C ASP A 151 17.22 -15.72 4.27
N PHE A 152 16.01 -15.76 4.80
CA PHE A 152 15.36 -14.59 5.38
C PHE A 152 15.03 -14.82 6.85
N CYS A 153 15.44 -13.88 7.69
CA CYS A 153 15.07 -13.83 9.10
C CYS A 153 14.79 -12.37 9.54
N GLY A 154 14.29 -12.16 10.73
CA GLY A 154 14.08 -10.82 11.26
C GLY A 154 12.94 -10.70 12.25
N THR A 155 12.56 -9.46 12.57
CA THR A 155 11.48 -9.14 13.52
C THR A 155 10.23 -8.59 12.83
N ALA A 156 10.27 -8.38 11.52
CA ALA A 156 9.10 -7.92 10.75
C ALA A 156 8.00 -9.00 10.68
N PRO A 157 6.73 -8.62 10.50
CA PRO A 157 5.62 -9.56 10.43
C PRO A 157 5.79 -10.61 9.32
N GLY A 158 5.65 -11.88 9.68
CA GLY A 158 5.81 -13.02 8.76
C GLY A 158 7.27 -13.45 8.54
N MET A 159 8.19 -13.04 9.43
CA MET A 159 9.59 -13.48 9.46
C MET A 159 9.80 -14.47 10.58
N THR A 160 10.78 -15.38 10.40
CA THR A 160 11.36 -16.18 11.46
C THR A 160 12.45 -15.37 12.18
N ALA A 161 12.63 -15.57 13.48
CA ALA A 161 13.72 -14.92 14.20
C ALA A 161 15.08 -15.37 13.63
N CYS A 162 16.03 -14.45 13.58
CA CYS A 162 17.43 -14.76 13.21
C CYS A 162 18.14 -15.55 14.29
#